data_3228a54859b6d9640957aeb49c1f4bf1
#
_entry.id   3228a54859b6d9640957aeb49c1f4bf1
#
_cell.length_a   1.000
_cell.length_b   1.000
_cell.length_c   1.000
_cell.angle_alpha   90.00
_cell.angle_beta   90.00
_cell.angle_gamma   90.00
#
_symmetry.space_group_name_H-M   'P 1'
#
loop_
_entity.id
_entity.type
_entity.pdbx_description
1 polymer ?
#
loop_
_entity_poly.entity_id
_entity_poly.type
_entity_poly.pdbx_seq_one_letter_code
_entity_poly.pdbx_strand_id
1 'polypeptide(L)'
;IVDEMYTFNQSVSDISKTMGDTSNDIAEVLEQVATAAINQASDTENAVTILNESISSISQISDKSEENKGHIENAVSDIETSFTKVERTATEINHVLDKFNSIKNSGFTLQGNAKDITNIVTIVSSIANQTNLLALNASIEAARAGDAGKGFAVVAEEVRKLSEETNTAVSQINGSLTGLLVSIDEIVKNIDVQYGVLEGENTKLSEAVVTSNKSNQHLKVVSEEMVQTSKRLKNEAHNISSLFANIENLAAIAEENSASTQEANSNVSIYVEQIKDLTNLIEVFENMIVNFKEDLTKYQL
;
A
#
# COMPACT_ATOMS: atom_id res chain seq x y z
N ILE A 1 -11.91 -74.36 65.05
CA ILE A 1 -13.12 -73.54 64.84
C ILE A 1 -13.00 -72.10 65.45
N VAL A 2 -12.67 -71.96 66.77
CA VAL A 2 -12.49 -70.64 67.40
C VAL A 2 -11.35 -69.84 66.73
N ASP A 3 -10.22 -70.48 66.48
CA ASP A 3 -9.09 -69.83 65.80
C ASP A 3 -9.44 -69.42 64.34
N GLU A 4 -10.22 -70.22 63.65
CA GLU A 4 -10.73 -69.94 62.31
C GLU A 4 -11.70 -68.75 62.34
N MET A 5 -12.55 -68.67 63.34
CA MET A 5 -13.49 -67.54 63.55
C MET A 5 -12.71 -66.23 63.81
N TYR A 6 -11.65 -66.29 64.64
CA TYR A 6 -10.76 -65.14 64.87
C TYR A 6 -10.07 -64.68 63.57
N THR A 7 -9.46 -65.66 62.83
CA THR A 7 -8.82 -65.30 61.53
C THR A 7 -9.81 -64.71 60.56
N PHE A 8 -10.99 -65.25 60.48
CA PHE A 8 -12.05 -64.67 59.62
C PHE A 8 -12.44 -63.25 60.06
N ASN A 9 -12.68 -63.02 61.39
CA ASN A 9 -13.02 -61.70 61.92
C ASN A 9 -11.92 -60.66 61.62
N GLN A 10 -10.66 -61.07 61.78
CA GLN A 10 -9.55 -60.22 61.51
C GLN A 10 -9.44 -59.87 60.01
N SER A 11 -9.68 -60.83 59.12
CA SER A 11 -9.73 -60.59 57.68
C SER A 11 -10.84 -59.61 57.27
N VAL A 12 -12.04 -59.75 57.90
CA VAL A 12 -13.16 -58.79 57.61
C VAL A 12 -12.86 -57.42 58.19
N SER A 13 -12.20 -57.33 59.34
CA SER A 13 -11.73 -56.05 59.91
C SER A 13 -10.73 -55.33 59.00
N ASP A 14 -9.73 -56.05 58.45
CA ASP A 14 -8.74 -55.50 57.53
C ASP A 14 -9.40 -55.02 56.24
N ILE A 15 -10.38 -55.79 55.72
CA ILE A 15 -11.15 -55.38 54.55
C ILE A 15 -11.96 -54.11 54.85
N SER A 16 -12.64 -54.05 56.00
CA SER A 16 -13.42 -52.88 56.43
C SER A 16 -12.56 -51.64 56.53
N LYS A 17 -11.37 -51.76 57.10
CA LYS A 17 -10.41 -50.64 57.16
C LYS A 17 -9.95 -50.20 55.78
N THR A 18 -9.59 -51.15 54.91
CA THR A 18 -9.17 -50.83 53.52
C THR A 18 -10.33 -50.12 52.74
N MET A 19 -11.58 -50.55 52.95
CA MET A 19 -12.74 -49.89 52.35
C MET A 19 -12.91 -48.48 52.86
N GLY A 20 -12.65 -48.20 54.14
CA GLY A 20 -12.66 -46.85 54.72
C GLY A 20 -11.62 -45.94 54.11
N ASP A 21 -10.40 -46.42 54.02
CA ASP A 21 -9.30 -45.67 53.38
C ASP A 21 -9.61 -45.37 51.89
N THR A 22 -10.06 -46.36 51.13
CA THR A 22 -10.47 -46.20 49.72
C THR A 22 -11.63 -45.21 49.56
N SER A 23 -12.60 -45.21 50.49
CA SER A 23 -13.72 -44.26 50.44
C SER A 23 -13.27 -42.80 50.65
N ASN A 24 -12.28 -42.59 51.53
CA ASN A 24 -11.65 -41.28 51.70
C ASN A 24 -10.93 -40.82 50.45
N ASP A 25 -10.13 -41.71 49.81
CA ASP A 25 -9.42 -41.41 48.57
C ASP A 25 -10.44 -41.05 47.45
N ILE A 26 -11.54 -41.78 47.34
CA ILE A 26 -12.59 -41.47 46.37
C ILE A 26 -13.22 -40.09 46.66
N ALA A 27 -13.49 -39.75 47.93
CA ALA A 27 -14.01 -38.43 48.29
C ALA A 27 -13.06 -37.28 47.85
N GLU A 28 -11.75 -37.46 48.06
CA GLU A 28 -10.77 -36.47 47.62
C GLU A 28 -10.75 -36.30 46.07
N VAL A 29 -10.82 -37.41 45.33
CA VAL A 29 -10.91 -37.36 43.86
C VAL A 29 -12.17 -36.68 43.39
N LEU A 30 -13.30 -36.95 44.05
CA LEU A 30 -14.56 -36.30 43.72
C LEU A 30 -14.56 -34.75 43.97
N GLU A 31 -13.87 -34.31 45.02
CA GLU A 31 -13.67 -32.86 45.24
C GLU A 31 -12.82 -32.22 44.13
N GLN A 32 -11.77 -32.92 43.65
CA GLN A 32 -10.98 -32.47 42.52
C GLN A 32 -11.80 -32.40 41.23
N VAL A 33 -12.65 -33.40 40.94
CA VAL A 33 -13.54 -33.42 39.78
C VAL A 33 -14.59 -32.29 39.87
N ALA A 34 -15.16 -32.05 41.05
CA ALA A 34 -16.07 -30.92 41.23
C ALA A 34 -15.44 -29.57 40.94
N THR A 35 -14.20 -29.38 41.46
CA THR A 35 -13.42 -28.16 41.20
C THR A 35 -13.10 -28.02 39.71
N ALA A 36 -12.70 -29.09 39.03
CA ALA A 36 -12.45 -29.10 37.61
C ALA A 36 -13.70 -28.76 36.79
N ALA A 37 -14.88 -29.25 37.16
CA ALA A 37 -16.13 -28.94 36.49
C ALA A 37 -16.49 -27.44 36.60
N ILE A 38 -16.29 -26.84 37.78
CA ILE A 38 -16.52 -25.40 38.02
C ILE A 38 -15.57 -24.57 37.14
N ASN A 39 -14.25 -24.92 37.09
CA ASN A 39 -13.30 -24.24 36.28
C ASN A 39 -13.65 -24.37 34.77
N GLN A 40 -14.05 -25.54 34.32
CA GLN A 40 -14.51 -25.80 32.97
C GLN A 40 -15.70 -24.93 32.58
N ALA A 41 -16.67 -24.73 33.47
CA ALA A 41 -17.83 -23.84 33.24
C ALA A 41 -17.38 -22.39 33.08
N SER A 42 -16.45 -21.91 33.92
CA SER A 42 -15.88 -20.55 33.80
C SER A 42 -15.07 -20.39 32.50
N ASP A 43 -14.27 -21.38 32.12
CA ASP A 43 -13.48 -21.35 30.90
C ASP A 43 -14.36 -21.33 29.63
N THR A 44 -15.49 -22.05 29.64
CA THR A 44 -16.47 -22.02 28.55
C THR A 44 -17.15 -20.67 28.44
N GLU A 45 -17.49 -20.00 29.53
CA GLU A 45 -18.05 -18.64 29.51
C GLU A 45 -17.06 -17.61 28.95
N ASN A 46 -15.80 -17.71 29.36
CA ASN A 46 -14.73 -16.87 28.80
C ASN A 46 -14.53 -17.14 27.30
N ALA A 47 -14.56 -18.38 26.85
CA ALA A 47 -14.43 -18.75 25.45
C ALA A 47 -15.59 -18.18 24.61
N VAL A 48 -16.83 -18.16 25.10
CA VAL A 48 -17.96 -17.50 24.42
C VAL A 48 -17.69 -16.02 24.24
N THR A 49 -17.15 -15.35 25.24
CA THR A 49 -16.79 -13.92 25.17
C THR A 49 -15.78 -13.67 24.06
N ILE A 50 -14.68 -14.45 24.02
CA ILE A 50 -13.62 -14.34 22.99
C ILE A 50 -14.17 -14.61 21.58
N LEU A 51 -15.08 -15.59 21.44
CA LEU A 51 -15.69 -15.87 20.13
C LEU A 51 -16.60 -14.72 19.65
N ASN A 52 -17.35 -14.09 20.54
CA ASN A 52 -18.16 -12.91 20.20
C ASN A 52 -17.27 -11.73 19.75
N GLU A 53 -16.15 -11.47 20.41
CA GLU A 53 -15.18 -10.46 20.01
C GLU A 53 -14.56 -10.80 18.64
N SER A 54 -14.28 -12.08 18.39
CA SER A 54 -13.76 -12.56 17.11
C SER A 54 -14.76 -12.35 15.97
N ILE A 55 -16.05 -12.63 16.19
CA ILE A 55 -17.11 -12.33 15.19
C ILE A 55 -17.19 -10.83 14.90
N SER A 56 -17.16 -10.00 15.93
CA SER A 56 -17.17 -8.54 15.77
C SER A 56 -15.97 -8.07 14.93
N SER A 57 -14.79 -8.61 15.22
CA SER A 57 -13.56 -8.31 14.46
C SER A 57 -13.66 -8.75 13.00
N ILE A 58 -14.20 -9.94 12.72
CA ILE A 58 -14.44 -10.44 11.36
C ILE A 58 -15.38 -9.50 10.61
N SER A 59 -16.46 -9.04 11.24
CA SER A 59 -17.39 -8.10 10.62
C SER A 59 -16.69 -6.79 10.26
N GLN A 60 -15.92 -6.21 11.17
CA GLN A 60 -15.18 -4.97 10.92
C GLN A 60 -14.15 -5.12 9.78
N ILE A 61 -13.43 -6.24 9.72
CA ILE A 61 -12.47 -6.50 8.65
C ILE A 61 -13.19 -6.69 7.31
N SER A 62 -14.38 -7.32 7.33
CA SER A 62 -15.21 -7.50 6.12
C SER A 62 -15.65 -6.15 5.56
N ASP A 63 -16.16 -5.26 6.42
CA ASP A 63 -16.61 -3.92 6.03
C ASP A 63 -15.44 -3.09 5.49
N LYS A 64 -14.28 -3.16 6.15
CA LYS A 64 -13.05 -2.50 5.68
C LYS A 64 -12.54 -3.06 4.35
N SER A 65 -12.69 -4.34 4.11
CA SER A 65 -12.30 -4.96 2.84
C SER A 65 -13.17 -4.48 1.68
N GLU A 66 -14.48 -4.31 1.90
CA GLU A 66 -15.38 -3.76 0.88
C GLU A 66 -15.12 -2.26 0.63
N GLU A 67 -14.87 -1.47 1.69
CA GLU A 67 -14.46 -0.07 1.55
C GLU A 67 -13.16 0.07 0.74
N ASN A 68 -12.15 -0.75 1.06
CA ASN A 68 -10.87 -0.78 0.34
C ASN A 68 -11.03 -1.16 -1.14
N LYS A 69 -11.92 -2.09 -1.44
CA LYS A 69 -12.26 -2.44 -2.83
C LYS A 69 -12.79 -1.21 -3.59
N GLY A 70 -13.70 -0.44 -2.98
CA GLY A 70 -14.19 0.80 -3.56
C GLY A 70 -13.07 1.83 -3.79
N HIS A 71 -12.14 1.96 -2.86
CA HIS A 71 -10.95 2.82 -3.03
C HIS A 71 -10.05 2.38 -4.18
N ILE A 72 -9.86 1.07 -4.35
CA ILE A 72 -9.08 0.52 -5.47
C ILE A 72 -9.75 0.82 -6.81
N GLU A 73 -11.06 0.63 -6.93
CA GLU A 73 -11.83 0.91 -8.15
C GLU A 73 -11.70 2.40 -8.53
N ASN A 74 -11.83 3.32 -7.57
CA ASN A 74 -11.62 4.74 -7.78
C ASN A 74 -10.19 5.06 -8.21
N ALA A 75 -9.17 4.47 -7.56
CA ALA A 75 -7.77 4.68 -7.90
C ALA A 75 -7.44 4.19 -9.33
N VAL A 76 -8.02 3.07 -9.77
CA VAL A 76 -7.91 2.57 -11.15
C VAL A 76 -8.50 3.58 -12.13
N SER A 77 -9.69 4.11 -11.85
CA SER A 77 -10.36 5.13 -12.68
C SER A 77 -9.54 6.42 -12.77
N ASP A 78 -8.96 6.86 -11.67
CA ASP A 78 -8.10 8.06 -11.62
C ASP A 78 -6.82 7.87 -12.45
N ILE A 79 -6.22 6.68 -12.40
CA ILE A 79 -5.05 6.32 -13.21
C ILE A 79 -5.41 6.33 -14.69
N GLU A 80 -6.55 5.76 -15.11
CA GLU A 80 -7.01 5.77 -16.50
C GLU A 80 -7.26 7.19 -17.01
N THR A 81 -7.87 8.04 -16.18
CA THR A 81 -8.07 9.45 -16.48
C THR A 81 -6.74 10.20 -16.63
N SER A 82 -5.80 9.94 -15.74
CA SER A 82 -4.46 10.53 -15.80
C SER A 82 -3.69 10.09 -17.04
N PHE A 83 -3.82 8.83 -17.43
CA PHE A 83 -3.23 8.26 -18.62
C PHE A 83 -3.71 9.00 -19.89
N THR A 84 -5.02 9.17 -20.03
CA THR A 84 -5.62 9.93 -21.15
C THR A 84 -5.08 11.36 -21.24
N LYS A 85 -4.89 12.03 -20.09
CA LYS A 85 -4.32 13.39 -20.04
C LYS A 85 -2.85 13.39 -20.48
N VAL A 86 -2.05 12.43 -20.01
CA VAL A 86 -0.64 12.31 -20.40
C VAL A 86 -0.50 12.05 -21.90
N GLU A 87 -1.29 11.17 -22.49
CA GLU A 87 -1.30 10.88 -23.92
C GLU A 87 -1.64 12.12 -24.75
N ARG A 88 -2.65 12.88 -24.32
CA ARG A 88 -2.99 14.17 -24.96
C ARG A 88 -1.83 15.16 -24.87
N THR A 89 -1.20 15.30 -23.71
CA THR A 89 -0.05 16.21 -23.53
C THR A 89 1.12 15.80 -24.40
N ALA A 90 1.43 14.51 -24.51
CA ALA A 90 2.48 14.01 -25.42
C ALA A 90 2.18 14.35 -26.88
N THR A 91 0.92 14.26 -27.31
CA THR A 91 0.49 14.66 -28.65
C THR A 91 0.66 16.16 -28.86
N GLU A 92 0.28 16.98 -27.88
CA GLU A 92 0.45 18.45 -27.93
C GLU A 92 1.94 18.83 -28.02
N ILE A 93 2.82 18.17 -27.25
CA ILE A 93 4.27 18.39 -27.32
C ILE A 93 4.81 18.07 -28.72
N ASN A 94 4.43 16.94 -29.31
CA ASN A 94 4.86 16.58 -30.67
C ASN A 94 4.42 17.65 -31.69
N HIS A 95 3.22 18.18 -31.56
CA HIS A 95 2.77 19.27 -32.43
C HIS A 95 3.58 20.56 -32.23
N VAL A 96 4.01 20.87 -31.01
CA VAL A 96 4.90 22.02 -30.74
C VAL A 96 6.27 21.80 -31.32
N LEU A 97 6.82 20.59 -31.24
CA LEU A 97 8.11 20.24 -31.86
C LEU A 97 8.07 20.40 -33.38
N ASP A 98 6.98 20.00 -34.05
CA ASP A 98 6.80 20.23 -35.48
C ASP A 98 6.76 21.72 -35.83
N LYS A 99 6.07 22.54 -34.99
CA LYS A 99 6.07 24.00 -35.16
C LYS A 99 7.46 24.60 -34.99
N PHE A 100 8.25 24.16 -34.03
CA PHE A 100 9.61 24.63 -33.85
C PHE A 100 10.50 24.33 -35.06
N ASN A 101 10.38 23.13 -35.65
CA ASN A 101 11.04 22.81 -36.89
C ASN A 101 10.64 23.77 -38.05
N SER A 102 9.36 24.10 -38.15
CA SER A 102 8.86 25.05 -39.16
C SER A 102 9.42 26.47 -38.95
N ILE A 103 9.47 26.96 -37.69
CA ILE A 103 10.02 28.27 -37.35
C ILE A 103 11.53 28.31 -37.63
N LYS A 104 12.27 27.26 -37.30
CA LYS A 104 13.69 27.13 -37.59
C LYS A 104 13.97 27.26 -39.10
N ASN A 105 13.20 26.54 -39.93
CA ASN A 105 13.30 26.60 -41.38
C ASN A 105 12.99 28.02 -41.93
N SER A 106 11.97 28.69 -41.32
CA SER A 106 11.68 30.06 -41.66
C SER A 106 12.80 31.04 -41.31
N GLY A 107 13.45 30.78 -40.14
CA GLY A 107 14.65 31.50 -39.72
C GLY A 107 15.80 31.40 -40.72
N PHE A 108 16.10 30.19 -41.20
CA PHE A 108 17.12 30.00 -42.24
C PHE A 108 16.77 30.70 -43.56
N THR A 109 15.51 30.68 -43.96
CA THR A 109 15.03 31.40 -45.17
C THR A 109 15.21 32.94 -45.01
N LEU A 110 14.83 33.49 -43.84
CA LEU A 110 15.04 34.90 -43.52
C LEU A 110 16.54 35.29 -43.52
N GLN A 111 17.40 34.43 -42.98
CA GLN A 111 18.84 34.64 -43.00
C GLN A 111 19.41 34.68 -44.43
N GLY A 112 18.91 33.79 -45.31
CA GLY A 112 19.23 33.83 -46.75
C GLY A 112 18.81 35.13 -47.40
N ASN A 113 17.53 35.55 -47.24
CA ASN A 113 17.01 36.78 -47.79
C ASN A 113 17.79 38.03 -47.30
N ALA A 114 18.13 38.09 -46.01
CA ALA A 114 18.89 39.21 -45.44
C ALA A 114 20.30 39.26 -46.02
N LYS A 115 20.94 38.12 -46.29
CA LYS A 115 22.27 38.05 -46.97
C LYS A 115 22.20 38.55 -48.42
N ASP A 116 21.12 38.22 -49.15
CA ASP A 116 20.89 38.69 -50.49
C ASP A 116 20.70 40.21 -50.52
N ILE A 117 19.94 40.75 -49.57
CA ILE A 117 19.77 42.22 -49.43
C ILE A 117 21.13 42.87 -49.10
N THR A 118 21.96 42.27 -48.23
CA THR A 118 23.30 42.76 -47.92
C THR A 118 24.17 42.86 -49.17
N ASN A 119 24.08 41.90 -50.08
CA ASN A 119 24.79 41.93 -51.37
C ASN A 119 24.30 43.10 -52.24
N ILE A 120 22.97 43.32 -52.31
CA ILE A 120 22.39 44.45 -53.06
C ILE A 120 22.86 45.78 -52.47
N VAL A 121 22.81 45.93 -51.14
CA VAL A 121 23.26 47.14 -50.43
C VAL A 121 24.75 47.43 -50.69
N THR A 122 25.58 46.40 -50.79
CA THR A 122 27.03 46.52 -51.14
C THR A 122 27.18 47.04 -52.56
N ILE A 123 26.40 46.56 -53.54
CA ILE A 123 26.42 47.07 -54.92
C ILE A 123 25.98 48.54 -54.95
N VAL A 124 24.95 48.91 -54.27
CA VAL A 124 24.46 50.31 -54.20
C VAL A 124 25.49 51.23 -53.56
N SER A 125 26.23 50.78 -52.54
CA SER A 125 27.36 51.51 -51.97
C SER A 125 28.45 51.75 -52.98
N SER A 126 28.74 50.72 -53.76
CA SER A 126 29.80 50.83 -54.84
C SER A 126 29.36 51.86 -55.91
N ILE A 127 28.08 51.83 -56.33
CA ILE A 127 27.57 52.79 -57.32
C ILE A 127 27.59 54.20 -56.74
N ALA A 128 27.18 54.42 -55.47
CA ALA A 128 27.26 55.72 -54.85
C ALA A 128 28.65 56.27 -54.73
N ASN A 129 29.65 55.43 -54.40
CA ASN A 129 31.02 55.81 -54.34
C ASN A 129 31.60 56.16 -55.73
N GLN A 130 31.23 55.41 -56.79
CA GLN A 130 31.63 55.75 -58.18
C GLN A 130 30.99 57.04 -58.61
N THR A 131 29.70 57.28 -58.26
CA THR A 131 28.99 58.53 -58.60
C THR A 131 29.61 59.71 -57.88
N ASN A 132 30.04 59.56 -56.64
CA ASN A 132 30.75 60.57 -55.86
C ASN A 132 32.10 60.92 -56.53
N LEU A 133 32.88 59.95 -57.01
CA LEU A 133 34.12 60.18 -57.76
C LEU A 133 33.89 60.85 -59.09
N LEU A 134 32.85 60.46 -59.83
CA LEU A 134 32.46 61.10 -61.08
C LEU A 134 32.04 62.57 -60.89
N ALA A 135 31.26 62.82 -59.87
CA ALA A 135 30.78 64.16 -59.48
C ALA A 135 31.98 65.06 -59.07
N LEU A 136 32.89 64.51 -58.28
CA LEU A 136 34.12 65.20 -57.88
C LEU A 136 34.97 65.58 -59.13
N ASN A 137 35.19 64.64 -60.07
CA ASN A 137 35.89 64.91 -61.32
C ASN A 137 35.20 65.96 -62.18
N ALA A 138 33.86 65.94 -62.29
CA ALA A 138 33.03 66.92 -62.94
C ALA A 138 33.14 68.29 -62.27
N SER A 139 33.14 68.39 -60.96
CA SER A 139 33.34 69.63 -60.21
C SER A 139 34.71 70.25 -60.48
N ILE A 140 35.79 69.43 -60.55
CA ILE A 140 37.16 69.88 -60.88
C ILE A 140 37.22 70.43 -62.29
N GLU A 141 36.64 69.76 -63.29
CA GLU A 141 36.67 70.22 -64.69
C GLU A 141 35.74 71.43 -64.89
N ALA A 142 34.63 71.51 -64.20
CA ALA A 142 33.79 72.73 -64.19
C ALA A 142 34.55 73.92 -63.60
N ALA A 143 35.32 73.77 -62.55
CA ALA A 143 36.12 74.84 -61.96
C ALA A 143 37.26 75.23 -62.95
N ARG A 144 37.77 74.34 -63.72
CA ARG A 144 38.82 74.57 -64.77
C ARG A 144 38.33 75.36 -65.99
N ALA A 145 37.03 75.24 -66.29
CA ALA A 145 36.37 75.97 -67.39
C ALA A 145 36.04 77.43 -67.01
N GLY A 146 36.29 77.89 -65.78
CA GLY A 146 36.04 79.26 -65.34
C GLY A 146 34.59 79.68 -65.42
N ASP A 147 34.26 80.90 -65.91
CA ASP A 147 32.92 81.39 -65.95
C ASP A 147 31.92 80.56 -66.79
N ALA A 148 32.40 79.86 -67.84
CA ALA A 148 31.58 78.99 -68.68
C ALA A 148 31.17 77.65 -67.92
N GLY A 149 31.83 77.29 -66.87
CA GLY A 149 31.59 76.06 -66.10
C GLY A 149 30.64 76.25 -64.88
N LYS A 150 30.27 77.47 -64.52
CA LYS A 150 29.53 77.71 -63.25
C LYS A 150 28.26 76.94 -63.12
N GLY A 151 27.42 76.75 -64.16
CA GLY A 151 26.20 75.91 -64.09
C GLY A 151 26.50 74.46 -63.93
N PHE A 152 27.54 73.93 -64.55
CA PHE A 152 27.97 72.58 -64.39
C PHE A 152 28.57 72.30 -62.98
N ALA A 153 29.30 73.25 -62.40
CA ALA A 153 29.84 73.08 -61.03
C ALA A 153 28.72 72.89 -59.95
N VAL A 154 27.63 73.64 -60.09
CA VAL A 154 26.44 73.51 -59.17
C VAL A 154 25.79 72.16 -59.30
N VAL A 155 25.64 71.62 -60.53
CA VAL A 155 25.02 70.29 -60.71
C VAL A 155 25.99 69.22 -60.21
N ALA A 156 27.27 69.35 -60.45
CA ALA A 156 28.27 68.39 -59.98
C ALA A 156 28.33 68.34 -58.45
N GLU A 157 28.26 69.47 -57.76
CA GLU A 157 28.23 69.53 -56.29
C GLU A 157 26.95 68.93 -55.75
N GLU A 158 25.77 69.12 -56.37
CA GLU A 158 24.51 68.52 -55.96
C GLU A 158 24.54 66.99 -56.14
N VAL A 159 25.10 66.47 -57.24
CA VAL A 159 25.27 65.02 -57.42
C VAL A 159 26.27 64.45 -56.42
N ARG A 160 27.29 65.18 -56.06
CA ARG A 160 28.28 64.77 -55.03
C ARG A 160 27.54 64.64 -53.68
N LYS A 161 26.76 65.62 -53.29
CA LYS A 161 25.98 65.61 -52.03
C LYS A 161 24.96 64.49 -52.02
N LEU A 162 24.21 64.22 -53.10
CA LEU A 162 23.27 63.10 -53.19
C LEU A 162 24.03 61.74 -53.04
N SER A 163 25.26 61.61 -53.60
CA SER A 163 26.04 60.40 -53.47
C SER A 163 26.51 60.16 -52.02
N GLU A 164 26.85 61.24 -51.27
CA GLU A 164 27.23 61.17 -49.86
C GLU A 164 25.99 60.81 -48.97
N GLU A 165 24.81 61.42 -49.25
CA GLU A 165 23.55 61.08 -48.59
C GLU A 165 23.18 59.61 -48.86
N THR A 166 23.36 59.11 -50.09
CA THR A 166 23.13 57.74 -50.48
C THR A 166 24.06 56.78 -49.70
N ASN A 167 25.34 57.11 -49.61
CA ASN A 167 26.29 56.29 -48.81
C ASN A 167 25.92 56.28 -47.33
N THR A 168 25.43 57.37 -46.76
CA THR A 168 24.99 57.43 -45.38
C THR A 168 23.75 56.51 -45.16
N ALA A 169 22.78 56.59 -46.07
CA ALA A 169 21.57 55.75 -46.01
C ALA A 169 21.94 54.24 -46.15
N VAL A 170 22.84 53.91 -47.09
CA VAL A 170 23.36 52.54 -47.27
C VAL A 170 24.04 52.01 -46.00
N SER A 171 24.84 52.83 -45.34
CA SER A 171 25.48 52.45 -44.07
C SER A 171 24.46 52.14 -42.96
N GLN A 172 23.40 52.96 -42.85
CA GLN A 172 22.30 52.73 -41.90
C GLN A 172 21.56 51.43 -42.21
N ILE A 173 21.25 51.16 -43.49
CA ILE A 173 20.61 49.90 -43.92
C ILE A 173 21.50 48.70 -43.56
N ASN A 174 22.80 48.79 -43.82
CA ASN A 174 23.74 47.72 -43.50
C ASN A 174 23.82 47.43 -42.00
N GLY A 175 23.80 48.49 -41.17
CA GLY A 175 23.71 48.33 -39.70
C GLY A 175 22.44 47.62 -39.27
N SER A 176 21.29 47.98 -39.85
CA SER A 176 19.98 47.35 -39.57
C SER A 176 19.96 45.86 -39.99
N LEU A 177 20.54 45.54 -41.18
CA LEU A 177 20.64 44.16 -41.66
C LEU A 177 21.55 43.32 -40.77
N THR A 178 22.65 43.88 -40.29
CA THR A 178 23.52 43.18 -39.34
C THR A 178 22.81 42.86 -38.02
N GLY A 179 22.07 43.83 -37.48
CA GLY A 179 21.22 43.63 -36.28
C GLY A 179 20.15 42.57 -36.51
N LEU A 180 19.52 42.56 -37.69
CA LEU A 180 18.51 41.56 -38.07
C LEU A 180 19.12 40.16 -38.12
N LEU A 181 20.28 39.98 -38.72
CA LEU A 181 20.97 38.68 -38.79
C LEU A 181 21.33 38.14 -37.41
N VAL A 182 21.81 38.98 -36.51
CA VAL A 182 22.07 38.61 -35.11
C VAL A 182 20.80 38.15 -34.43
N SER A 183 19.68 38.89 -34.56
CA SER A 183 18.41 38.56 -33.95
C SER A 183 17.86 37.21 -34.48
N ILE A 184 18.01 36.93 -35.79
CA ILE A 184 17.59 35.67 -36.39
C ILE A 184 18.42 34.51 -35.80
N ASP A 185 19.75 34.65 -35.67
CA ASP A 185 20.63 33.64 -35.11
C ASP A 185 20.28 33.32 -33.65
N GLU A 186 19.97 34.35 -32.84
CA GLU A 186 19.51 34.17 -31.47
C GLU A 186 18.18 33.42 -31.40
N ILE A 187 17.22 33.75 -32.28
CA ILE A 187 15.93 33.06 -32.36
C ILE A 187 16.14 31.57 -32.68
N VAL A 188 16.93 31.24 -33.68
CA VAL A 188 17.22 29.86 -34.09
C VAL A 188 17.90 29.07 -32.96
N LYS A 189 18.86 29.67 -32.26
CA LYS A 189 19.52 29.06 -31.11
C LYS A 189 18.55 28.81 -29.96
N ASN A 190 17.70 29.78 -29.66
CA ASN A 190 16.68 29.63 -28.60
C ASN A 190 15.68 28.51 -28.94
N ILE A 191 15.31 28.37 -30.21
CA ILE A 191 14.44 27.26 -30.66
C ILE A 191 15.12 25.91 -30.44
N ASP A 192 16.43 25.77 -30.79
CA ASP A 192 17.16 24.52 -30.59
C ASP A 192 17.23 24.12 -29.11
N VAL A 193 17.43 25.10 -28.21
CA VAL A 193 17.42 24.85 -26.77
C VAL A 193 16.01 24.37 -26.31
N GLN A 194 14.96 25.08 -26.73
CA GLN A 194 13.58 24.71 -26.34
C GLN A 194 13.15 23.38 -26.95
N TYR A 195 13.60 23.05 -28.16
CA TYR A 195 13.36 21.73 -28.77
C TYR A 195 13.94 20.62 -27.90
N GLY A 196 15.20 20.73 -27.47
CA GLY A 196 15.84 19.75 -26.60
C GLY A 196 15.12 19.61 -25.22
N VAL A 197 14.64 20.71 -24.64
CA VAL A 197 13.87 20.68 -23.41
C VAL A 197 12.56 19.88 -23.59
N LEU A 198 11.81 20.18 -24.67
CA LEU A 198 10.53 19.50 -24.94
C LEU A 198 10.72 18.00 -25.27
N GLU A 199 11.78 17.64 -25.97
CA GLU A 199 12.14 16.24 -26.23
C GLU A 199 12.41 15.49 -24.92
N GLY A 200 13.14 16.13 -23.98
CA GLY A 200 13.34 15.61 -22.62
C GLY A 200 12.04 15.45 -21.83
N GLU A 201 11.14 16.43 -21.91
CA GLU A 201 9.82 16.34 -21.25
C GLU A 201 8.96 15.21 -21.84
N ASN A 202 9.00 15.02 -23.17
CA ASN A 202 8.28 13.92 -23.82
C ASN A 202 8.79 12.53 -23.36
N THR A 203 10.10 12.41 -23.12
CA THR A 203 10.69 11.20 -22.52
C THR A 203 10.17 10.95 -21.11
N LYS A 204 10.12 11.98 -20.26
CA LYS A 204 9.56 11.87 -18.90
C LYS A 204 8.08 11.49 -18.89
N LEU A 205 7.30 12.01 -19.84
CA LEU A 205 5.89 11.59 -20.00
C LEU A 205 5.79 10.11 -20.36
N SER A 206 6.64 9.59 -21.23
CA SER A 206 6.69 8.17 -21.56
C SER A 206 7.01 7.30 -20.33
N GLU A 207 7.97 7.72 -19.50
CA GLU A 207 8.29 7.05 -18.23
C GLU A 207 7.11 7.08 -17.24
N ALA A 208 6.39 8.21 -17.17
CA ALA A 208 5.18 8.35 -16.35
C ALA A 208 4.09 7.37 -16.77
N VAL A 209 3.89 7.15 -18.08
CA VAL A 209 2.99 6.15 -18.64
C VAL A 209 3.36 4.74 -18.17
N VAL A 210 4.62 4.37 -18.28
CA VAL A 210 5.11 3.04 -17.85
C VAL A 210 4.88 2.84 -16.34
N THR A 211 5.14 3.88 -15.54
CA THR A 211 4.94 3.84 -14.09
C THR A 211 3.45 3.70 -13.73
N SER A 212 2.58 4.45 -14.40
CA SER A 212 1.14 4.36 -14.22
C SER A 212 0.58 2.98 -14.57
N ASN A 213 1.07 2.36 -15.65
CA ASN A 213 0.69 0.99 -16.02
C ASN A 213 1.09 -0.04 -14.95
N LYS A 214 2.29 0.09 -14.38
CA LYS A 214 2.73 -0.76 -13.26
C LYS A 214 1.84 -0.58 -12.04
N SER A 215 1.51 0.67 -11.70
CA SER A 215 0.61 0.97 -10.59
C SER A 215 -0.77 0.34 -10.78
N ASN A 216 -1.33 0.41 -11.99
CA ASN A 216 -2.62 -0.22 -12.33
C ASN A 216 -2.56 -1.75 -12.18
N GLN A 217 -1.45 -2.38 -12.62
CA GLN A 217 -1.25 -3.82 -12.41
C GLN A 217 -1.19 -4.19 -10.92
N HIS A 218 -0.49 -3.40 -10.09
CA HIS A 218 -0.45 -3.63 -8.65
C HIS A 218 -1.83 -3.49 -8.00
N LEU A 219 -2.63 -2.48 -8.40
CA LEU A 219 -4.00 -2.33 -7.89
C LEU A 219 -4.90 -3.52 -8.24
N LYS A 220 -4.74 -4.11 -9.42
CA LYS A 220 -5.46 -5.35 -9.78
C LYS A 220 -5.11 -6.51 -8.85
N VAL A 221 -3.82 -6.70 -8.56
CA VAL A 221 -3.37 -7.74 -7.60
C VAL A 221 -3.97 -7.49 -6.21
N VAL A 222 -3.92 -6.25 -5.72
CA VAL A 222 -4.51 -5.89 -4.41
C VAL A 222 -6.02 -6.13 -4.40
N SER A 223 -6.73 -5.85 -5.50
CA SER A 223 -8.17 -6.14 -5.65
C SER A 223 -8.46 -7.65 -5.53
N GLU A 224 -7.66 -8.49 -6.19
CA GLU A 224 -7.77 -9.94 -6.10
C GLU A 224 -7.51 -10.45 -4.67
N GLU A 225 -6.51 -9.89 -3.98
CA GLU A 225 -6.21 -10.20 -2.58
C GLU A 225 -7.36 -9.82 -1.64
N MET A 226 -8.06 -8.70 -1.88
CA MET A 226 -9.25 -8.31 -1.12
C MET A 226 -10.39 -9.34 -1.28
N VAL A 227 -10.62 -9.83 -2.50
CA VAL A 227 -11.60 -10.90 -2.77
C VAL A 227 -11.24 -12.18 -2.01
N GLN A 228 -9.97 -12.57 -2.02
CA GLN A 228 -9.50 -13.74 -1.27
C GLN A 228 -9.64 -13.54 0.25
N THR A 229 -9.35 -12.35 0.74
CA THR A 229 -9.54 -11.99 2.15
C THR A 229 -11.00 -12.12 2.56
N SER A 230 -11.93 -11.57 1.78
CA SER A 230 -13.37 -11.70 2.04
C SER A 230 -13.83 -13.17 2.09
N LYS A 231 -13.30 -14.02 1.19
CA LYS A 231 -13.59 -15.45 1.22
C LYS A 231 -13.06 -16.15 2.48
N ARG A 232 -11.84 -15.80 2.91
CA ARG A 232 -11.26 -16.34 4.16
C ARG A 232 -12.06 -15.91 5.38
N LEU A 233 -12.50 -14.66 5.45
CA LEU A 233 -13.33 -14.17 6.56
C LEU A 233 -14.67 -14.90 6.66
N LYS A 234 -15.32 -15.23 5.52
CA LYS A 234 -16.53 -16.04 5.51
C LYS A 234 -16.30 -17.46 6.06
N ASN A 235 -15.17 -18.07 5.69
CA ASN A 235 -14.81 -19.38 6.22
C ASN A 235 -14.54 -19.32 7.73
N GLU A 236 -13.82 -18.27 8.19
CA GLU A 236 -13.53 -18.07 9.61
C GLU A 236 -14.80 -17.85 10.44
N ALA A 237 -15.75 -17.07 9.94
CA ALA A 237 -17.06 -16.91 10.57
C ALA A 237 -17.82 -18.26 10.70
N HIS A 238 -17.70 -19.13 9.69
CA HIS A 238 -18.28 -20.48 9.75
C HIS A 238 -17.59 -21.36 10.80
N ASN A 239 -16.25 -21.31 10.87
CA ASN A 239 -15.48 -22.03 11.88
C ASN A 239 -15.86 -21.60 13.29
N ILE A 240 -16.01 -20.29 13.52
CA ILE A 240 -16.45 -19.76 14.82
C ILE A 240 -17.86 -20.26 15.17
N SER A 241 -18.78 -20.32 14.20
CA SER A 241 -20.11 -20.90 14.44
C SER A 241 -20.03 -22.37 14.89
N SER A 242 -19.12 -23.15 14.33
CA SER A 242 -18.87 -24.54 14.75
C SER A 242 -18.25 -24.61 16.15
N LEU A 243 -17.38 -23.65 16.50
CA LEU A 243 -16.80 -23.56 17.84
C LEU A 243 -17.84 -23.25 18.91
N PHE A 244 -18.84 -22.42 18.63
CA PHE A 244 -19.95 -22.19 19.55
C PHE A 244 -20.69 -23.49 19.91
N ALA A 245 -20.99 -24.33 18.93
CA ALA A 245 -21.63 -25.62 19.19
C ALA A 245 -20.74 -26.54 20.06
N ASN A 246 -19.44 -26.51 19.87
CA ASN A 246 -18.51 -27.27 20.71
C ASN A 246 -18.46 -26.73 22.16
N ILE A 247 -18.50 -25.41 22.34
CA ILE A 247 -18.51 -24.79 23.67
C ILE A 247 -19.83 -25.08 24.39
N GLU A 248 -20.99 -25.07 23.72
CA GLU A 248 -22.26 -25.50 24.30
C GLU A 248 -22.19 -26.95 24.81
N ASN A 249 -21.56 -27.84 24.02
CA ASN A 249 -21.35 -29.22 24.46
C ASN A 249 -20.41 -29.31 25.68
N LEU A 250 -19.34 -28.51 25.72
CA LEU A 250 -18.42 -28.45 26.87
C LEU A 250 -19.12 -27.94 28.14
N ALA A 251 -19.99 -26.95 28.02
CA ALA A 251 -20.80 -26.47 29.15
C ALA A 251 -21.74 -27.55 29.66
N ALA A 252 -22.42 -28.27 28.77
CA ALA A 252 -23.30 -29.40 29.16
C ALA A 252 -22.50 -30.52 29.86
N ILE A 253 -21.28 -30.83 29.38
CA ILE A 253 -20.40 -31.82 30.05
C ILE A 253 -19.97 -31.32 31.44
N ALA A 254 -19.68 -30.02 31.62
CA ALA A 254 -19.34 -29.47 32.94
C ALA A 254 -20.52 -29.59 33.93
N GLU A 255 -21.74 -29.31 33.47
CA GLU A 255 -22.96 -29.52 34.28
C GLU A 255 -23.18 -31.00 34.64
N GLU A 256 -23.03 -31.90 33.69
CA GLU A 256 -23.16 -33.35 33.89
C GLU A 256 -22.07 -33.86 34.86
N ASN A 257 -20.83 -33.41 34.73
CA ASN A 257 -19.73 -33.77 35.66
C ASN A 257 -20.06 -33.27 37.07
N SER A 258 -20.59 -32.06 37.23
CA SER A 258 -20.99 -31.51 38.52
C SER A 258 -22.08 -32.35 39.17
N ALA A 259 -23.14 -32.69 38.42
CA ALA A 259 -24.27 -33.52 38.89
C ALA A 259 -23.81 -34.94 39.26
N SER A 260 -23.00 -35.56 38.38
CA SER A 260 -22.45 -36.92 38.63
C SER A 260 -21.53 -36.97 39.84
N THR A 261 -20.71 -35.93 40.05
CA THR A 261 -19.87 -35.80 41.24
C THR A 261 -20.71 -35.66 42.51
N GLN A 262 -21.80 -34.93 42.46
CA GLN A 262 -22.71 -34.76 43.60
C GLN A 262 -23.41 -36.07 43.98
N GLU A 263 -23.84 -36.86 42.98
CA GLU A 263 -24.39 -38.20 43.17
C GLU A 263 -23.35 -39.17 43.73
N ALA A 264 -22.12 -39.16 43.17
CA ALA A 264 -21.02 -40.00 43.65
C ALA A 264 -20.65 -39.67 45.12
N ASN A 265 -20.61 -38.37 45.50
CA ASN A 265 -20.37 -37.95 46.89
C ASN A 265 -21.46 -38.49 47.85
N SER A 266 -22.71 -38.49 47.42
CA SER A 266 -23.82 -39.07 48.20
C SER A 266 -23.61 -40.56 48.39
N ASN A 267 -23.22 -41.29 47.34
CA ASN A 267 -22.91 -42.72 47.38
C ASN A 267 -21.74 -43.02 48.30
N VAL A 268 -20.64 -42.25 48.23
CA VAL A 268 -19.49 -42.39 49.14
C VAL A 268 -19.90 -42.21 50.59
N SER A 269 -20.77 -41.21 50.87
CA SER A 269 -21.28 -40.98 52.22
C SER A 269 -22.05 -42.19 52.75
N ILE A 270 -22.88 -42.84 51.92
CA ILE A 270 -23.59 -44.08 52.25
C ILE A 270 -22.60 -45.23 52.49
N TYR A 271 -21.56 -45.38 51.69
CA TYR A 271 -20.54 -46.37 51.88
C TYR A 271 -19.79 -46.21 53.22
N VAL A 272 -19.42 -44.94 53.56
CA VAL A 272 -18.77 -44.66 54.85
C VAL A 272 -19.66 -45.10 56.03
N GLU A 273 -20.99 -44.85 55.94
CA GLU A 273 -21.95 -45.30 56.98
C GLU A 273 -22.04 -46.82 57.05
N GLN A 274 -22.12 -47.50 55.90
CA GLN A 274 -22.11 -48.97 55.83
C GLN A 274 -20.84 -49.61 56.39
N ILE A 275 -19.66 -49.01 56.14
CA ILE A 275 -18.37 -49.42 56.68
C ILE A 275 -18.36 -49.28 58.21
N LYS A 276 -18.95 -48.21 58.76
CA LYS A 276 -19.10 -48.00 60.19
C LYS A 276 -19.98 -49.09 60.82
N ASP A 277 -21.10 -49.42 60.18
CA ASP A 277 -21.99 -50.46 60.61
C ASP A 277 -21.31 -51.83 60.57
N LEU A 278 -20.52 -52.10 59.48
CA LEU A 278 -19.73 -53.34 59.38
C LEU A 278 -18.69 -53.42 60.53
N THR A 279 -18.02 -52.30 60.84
CA THR A 279 -17.05 -52.24 61.94
C THR A 279 -17.71 -52.55 63.28
N ASN A 280 -18.93 -52.04 63.54
CA ASN A 280 -19.67 -52.38 64.74
C ASN A 280 -20.11 -53.87 64.81
N LEU A 281 -20.50 -54.47 63.67
CA LEU A 281 -20.78 -55.90 63.57
C LEU A 281 -19.55 -56.79 63.83
N ILE A 282 -18.39 -56.39 63.36
CA ILE A 282 -17.09 -57.03 63.59
C ILE A 282 -16.82 -57.05 65.13
N GLU A 283 -17.03 -55.91 65.79
CA GLU A 283 -16.82 -55.83 67.25
C GLU A 283 -17.83 -56.75 68.04
N VAL A 284 -19.09 -56.76 67.64
CA VAL A 284 -20.09 -57.67 68.23
C VAL A 284 -19.72 -59.12 68.01
N PHE A 285 -19.23 -59.47 66.77
CA PHE A 285 -18.80 -60.82 66.45
C PHE A 285 -17.56 -61.27 67.27
N GLU A 286 -16.59 -60.34 67.43
CA GLU A 286 -15.40 -60.55 68.26
C GLU A 286 -15.82 -60.91 69.73
N ASN A 287 -16.73 -60.15 70.28
CA ASN A 287 -17.26 -60.42 71.63
C ASN A 287 -17.98 -61.79 71.73
N MET A 288 -18.71 -62.16 70.65
CA MET A 288 -19.32 -63.50 70.57
C MET A 288 -18.28 -64.61 70.55
N ILE A 289 -17.19 -64.46 69.82
CA ILE A 289 -16.05 -65.41 69.75
C ILE A 289 -15.41 -65.59 71.14
N VAL A 290 -15.20 -64.45 71.86
CA VAL A 290 -14.64 -64.47 73.20
C VAL A 290 -15.54 -65.26 74.15
N ASN A 291 -16.85 -64.95 74.19
CA ASN A 291 -17.79 -65.65 75.03
C ASN A 291 -17.91 -67.13 74.70
N PHE A 292 -17.93 -67.47 73.39
CA PHE A 292 -17.98 -68.87 72.97
C PHE A 292 -16.72 -69.64 73.41
N LYS A 293 -15.52 -69.04 73.34
CA LYS A 293 -14.28 -69.58 73.83
C LYS A 293 -14.35 -69.81 75.35
N GLU A 294 -14.88 -68.87 76.11
CA GLU A 294 -15.04 -69.05 77.54
C GLU A 294 -15.93 -70.21 77.88
N ASP A 295 -17.10 -70.32 77.17
CA ASP A 295 -18.04 -71.40 77.38
C ASP A 295 -17.45 -72.78 77.03
N LEU A 296 -16.69 -72.89 75.92
CA LEU A 296 -16.02 -74.14 75.61
C LEU A 296 -14.99 -74.58 76.67
N THR A 297 -14.32 -73.58 77.30
CA THR A 297 -13.33 -73.90 78.36
C THR A 297 -14.03 -74.37 79.66
N LYS A 298 -15.26 -73.94 79.92
CA LYS A 298 -16.10 -74.40 81.04
C LYS A 298 -16.53 -75.86 80.85
N TYR A 299 -16.65 -76.32 79.58
CA TYR A 299 -17.13 -77.71 79.26
C TYR A 299 -16.04 -78.70 78.92
N GLN A 300 -14.77 -78.24 78.80
CA GLN A 300 -13.61 -79.11 78.70
C GLN A 300 -13.18 -79.41 80.09
N LEU A 301 -13.60 -80.63 80.57
CA LEU A 301 -12.97 -81.37 81.66
C LEU A 301 -11.71 -82.09 81.23
#